data_bd51a5d011fd5e40161ebd4132982127
#
_entry.id   bd51a5d011fd5e40161ebd4132982127
#
_cell.length_a   1.000
_cell.length_b   1.000
_cell.length_c   1.000
_cell.angle_alpha   90.00
_cell.angle_beta   90.00
_cell.angle_gamma   90.00
#
_symmetry.space_group_name_H-M   'P 1'
#
loop_
_entity.id
_entity.type
_entity.pdbx_description
1 polymer ?
#
loop_
_entity_poly.entity_id
_entity_poly.type
_entity_poly.pdbx_seq_one_letter_code
_entity_poly.pdbx_strand_id
1 'polypeptide(L)'
;MGTALLTDRYELTMIDAAMGSGTHGRECVFEVFTRRLPEGRRYGVVAGIGRLLDAVEQFRFTDEELRYLGDAAVVRPETIQWLADFRFGGTIHGYREGETYFPGSPILVVEGTFAEAVILETLVLSILNYDSAVASAAARMVSAAGSRPLAEMGSRRAQERAAVGAARAAYIAGFAATSNLEAGRTWGIPTMGTAAHSFTLLHDSEEEAFAAQVAALGPGTTLLVDTFDIATGVERAVAAAGPGLGAVRIDSVDLPVQVAAVRA
;
A
#
# COMPACT_ATOMS: atom_id res chain seq x y z
N MET A 1 -8.27 -7.79 14.09
CA MET A 1 -7.40 -8.96 13.87
C MET A 1 -6.01 -8.52 14.26
N GLY A 2 -5.40 -9.20 15.24
CA GLY A 2 -4.04 -8.87 15.72
C GLY A 2 -3.00 -9.07 14.63
N THR A 3 -1.84 -8.45 14.82
CA THR A 3 -0.70 -8.60 13.91
C THR A 3 0.42 -9.45 14.54
N ALA A 4 0.29 -9.83 15.81
CA ALA A 4 1.36 -10.45 16.59
C ALA A 4 1.84 -11.81 16.05
N LEU A 5 0.94 -12.58 15.42
CA LEU A 5 1.31 -13.83 14.76
C LEU A 5 1.64 -13.67 13.27
N LEU A 6 1.61 -12.46 12.72
CA LEU A 6 2.14 -12.17 11.37
C LEU A 6 3.67 -12.01 11.42
N THR A 7 4.32 -12.98 12.02
CA THR A 7 5.74 -13.03 12.31
C THR A 7 6.32 -14.40 11.95
N ASP A 8 7.62 -14.49 11.82
CA ASP A 8 8.30 -15.76 11.61
C ASP A 8 8.52 -16.47 12.96
N ARG A 9 8.36 -17.78 12.96
CA ARG A 9 8.49 -18.60 14.18
C ARG A 9 9.79 -18.40 14.92
N TYR A 10 10.89 -18.15 14.20
CA TYR A 10 12.22 -18.03 14.82
C TYR A 10 12.32 -16.84 15.78
N GLU A 11 11.59 -15.77 15.59
CA GLU A 11 11.58 -14.63 16.49
C GLU A 11 11.10 -15.05 17.88
N LEU A 12 10.00 -15.80 17.96
CA LEU A 12 9.47 -16.31 19.22
C LEU A 12 10.40 -17.35 19.86
N THR A 13 10.98 -18.26 19.07
CA THR A 13 11.89 -19.27 19.60
C THR A 13 13.23 -18.68 20.06
N MET A 14 13.71 -17.61 19.42
CA MET A 14 14.88 -16.86 19.91
C MET A 14 14.59 -16.15 21.24
N ILE A 15 13.41 -15.54 21.38
CA ILE A 15 12.98 -14.94 22.66
C ILE A 15 12.92 -16.01 23.74
N ASP A 16 12.33 -17.16 23.46
CA ASP A 16 12.25 -18.28 24.41
C ASP A 16 13.64 -18.74 24.87
N ALA A 17 14.58 -18.91 23.94
CA ALA A 17 15.94 -19.27 24.24
C ALA A 17 16.67 -18.17 25.07
N ALA A 18 16.47 -16.90 24.70
CA ALA A 18 17.06 -15.76 25.41
C ALA A 18 16.50 -15.61 26.84
N MET A 19 15.23 -15.90 27.06
CA MET A 19 14.65 -15.98 28.41
C MET A 19 15.29 -17.09 29.23
N GLY A 20 15.47 -18.27 28.65
CA GLY A 20 16.13 -19.38 29.30
C GLY A 20 17.57 -19.10 29.67
N SER A 21 18.28 -18.30 28.92
CA SER A 21 19.67 -17.89 29.19
C SER A 21 19.79 -16.59 30.01
N GLY A 22 18.66 -15.90 30.29
CA GLY A 22 18.66 -14.62 30.99
C GLY A 22 19.18 -13.43 30.16
N THR A 23 19.21 -13.56 28.81
CA THR A 23 19.76 -12.53 27.92
C THR A 23 18.69 -11.70 27.22
N HIS A 24 17.39 -12.05 27.32
CA HIS A 24 16.28 -11.40 26.69
C HIS A 24 16.15 -9.89 27.00
N GLY A 25 16.55 -9.49 28.22
CA GLY A 25 16.53 -8.10 28.69
C GLY A 25 17.79 -7.28 28.38
N ARG A 26 18.74 -7.80 27.58
CA ARG A 26 19.92 -7.03 27.19
C ARG A 26 19.54 -5.93 26.21
N GLU A 27 20.06 -4.74 26.44
CA GLU A 27 19.88 -3.60 25.50
C GLU A 27 20.53 -3.92 24.16
N CYS A 28 19.85 -3.55 23.09
CA CYS A 28 20.32 -3.71 21.73
C CYS A 28 19.75 -2.64 20.81
N VAL A 29 20.34 -2.54 19.63
CA VAL A 29 19.93 -1.64 18.55
C VAL A 29 19.75 -2.46 17.29
N PHE A 30 18.60 -2.38 16.68
CA PHE A 30 18.30 -2.96 15.38
C PHE A 30 18.16 -1.87 14.34
N GLU A 31 18.77 -2.06 13.18
CA GLU A 31 18.71 -1.13 12.05
C GLU A 31 17.98 -1.75 10.86
N VAL A 32 17.08 -0.98 10.27
CA VAL A 32 16.42 -1.32 9.01
C VAL A 32 17.09 -0.59 7.87
N PHE A 33 17.62 -1.32 6.92
CA PHE A 33 18.24 -0.75 5.72
C PHE A 33 18.01 -1.64 4.51
N THR A 34 18.10 -1.05 3.32
CA THR A 34 18.04 -1.84 2.09
C THR A 34 19.44 -2.31 1.72
N ARG A 35 19.61 -3.61 1.45
CA ARG A 35 20.90 -4.18 1.02
C ARG A 35 21.26 -3.78 -0.40
N ARG A 36 20.26 -3.74 -1.28
CA ARG A 36 20.39 -3.37 -2.69
C ARG A 36 19.05 -2.90 -3.23
N LEU A 37 19.08 -2.06 -4.23
CA LEU A 37 17.91 -1.68 -5.02
C LEU A 37 17.83 -2.54 -6.30
N PRO A 38 16.65 -2.65 -6.91
CA PRO A 38 16.52 -3.25 -8.23
C PRO A 38 17.42 -2.57 -9.25
N GLU A 39 17.84 -3.32 -10.28
CA GLU A 39 18.68 -2.78 -11.35
C GLU A 39 18.10 -1.51 -11.96
N GLY A 40 18.96 -0.55 -12.27
CA GLY A 40 18.58 0.77 -12.80
C GLY A 40 17.99 1.75 -11.77
N ARG A 41 17.75 1.33 -10.51
CA ARG A 41 17.27 2.23 -9.45
C ARG A 41 18.43 2.73 -8.61
N ARG A 42 18.55 4.07 -8.48
CA ARG A 42 19.63 4.72 -7.71
C ARG A 42 19.23 5.05 -6.28
N TYR A 43 17.93 5.20 -6.01
CA TYR A 43 17.38 5.54 -4.70
C TYR A 43 16.02 4.88 -4.50
N GLY A 44 15.61 4.75 -3.25
CA GLY A 44 14.25 4.43 -2.85
C GLY A 44 13.56 5.61 -2.19
N VAL A 45 12.26 5.48 -1.95
CA VAL A 45 11.43 6.44 -1.22
C VAL A 45 10.84 5.73 -0.01
N VAL A 46 11.01 6.32 1.17
CA VAL A 46 10.49 5.76 2.43
C VAL A 46 8.98 5.90 2.47
N ALA A 47 8.30 4.81 2.75
CA ALA A 47 6.87 4.78 3.06
C ALA A 47 6.57 3.64 4.04
N GLY A 48 5.45 3.75 4.76
CA GLY A 48 5.01 2.76 5.73
C GLY A 48 5.29 3.13 7.19
N ILE A 49 6.04 4.21 7.47
CA ILE A 49 6.38 4.59 8.86
C ILE A 49 5.11 4.87 9.68
N GLY A 50 4.15 5.62 9.15
CA GLY A 50 2.90 5.90 9.88
C GLY A 50 2.14 4.61 10.20
N ARG A 51 1.96 3.71 9.22
CA ARG A 51 1.34 2.40 9.42
C ARG A 51 2.09 1.53 10.44
N LEU A 52 3.42 1.59 10.40
CA LEU A 52 4.27 0.85 11.33
C LEU A 52 4.07 1.33 12.76
N LEU A 53 4.10 2.63 13.00
CA LEU A 53 3.91 3.18 14.34
C LEU A 53 2.54 2.81 14.91
N ASP A 54 1.47 2.93 14.12
CA ASP A 54 0.13 2.48 14.50
C ASP A 54 0.12 0.98 14.85
N ALA A 55 0.82 0.16 14.05
CA ALA A 55 0.88 -1.28 14.26
C ALA A 55 1.67 -1.65 15.53
N VAL A 56 2.77 -0.94 15.82
CA VAL A 56 3.57 -1.13 17.06
C VAL A 56 2.76 -0.71 18.29
N GLU A 57 2.08 0.43 18.23
CA GLU A 57 1.21 0.89 19.33
C GLU A 57 0.11 -0.12 19.65
N GLN A 58 -0.44 -0.78 18.62
CA GLN A 58 -1.50 -1.77 18.76
C GLN A 58 -0.99 -3.20 18.92
N PHE A 59 0.33 -3.41 18.91
CA PHE A 59 0.91 -4.76 18.95
C PHE A 59 0.62 -5.45 20.29
N ARG A 60 -0.15 -6.51 20.24
CA ARG A 60 -0.60 -7.30 21.40
C ARG A 60 -0.88 -8.73 20.96
N PHE A 61 -0.57 -9.68 21.83
CA PHE A 61 -1.05 -11.05 21.70
C PHE A 61 -2.45 -11.18 22.31
N THR A 62 -3.36 -11.78 21.59
CA THR A 62 -4.68 -12.13 22.11
C THR A 62 -4.63 -13.45 22.89
N ASP A 63 -5.63 -13.69 23.75
CA ASP A 63 -5.74 -14.97 24.49
C ASP A 63 -5.81 -16.17 23.55
N GLU A 64 -6.40 -16.02 22.35
CA GLU A 64 -6.47 -17.06 21.33
C GLU A 64 -5.08 -17.37 20.74
N GLU A 65 -4.32 -16.32 20.43
CA GLU A 65 -2.96 -16.45 19.91
C GLU A 65 -2.01 -17.07 20.95
N LEU A 66 -2.09 -16.65 22.21
CA LEU A 66 -1.31 -17.23 23.31
C LEU A 66 -1.65 -18.70 23.54
N ARG A 67 -2.92 -19.07 23.50
CA ARG A 67 -3.38 -20.45 23.62
C ARG A 67 -2.82 -21.30 22.48
N TYR A 68 -2.89 -20.80 21.23
CA TYR A 68 -2.32 -21.48 20.07
C TYR A 68 -0.81 -21.73 20.24
N LEU A 69 -0.05 -20.75 20.72
CA LEU A 69 1.40 -20.89 20.98
C LEU A 69 1.69 -21.96 22.04
N GLY A 70 0.87 -22.05 23.07
CA GLY A 70 0.97 -23.07 24.13
C GLY A 70 0.60 -24.48 23.62
N ASP A 71 -0.54 -24.63 22.98
CA ASP A 71 -1.04 -25.91 22.47
C ASP A 71 -0.10 -26.49 21.40
N ALA A 72 0.50 -25.62 20.56
CA ALA A 72 1.48 -26.00 19.57
C ALA A 72 2.91 -26.16 20.11
N ALA A 73 3.11 -25.95 21.41
CA ALA A 73 4.41 -25.98 22.08
C ALA A 73 5.49 -25.15 21.33
N VAL A 74 5.12 -23.96 20.86
CA VAL A 74 6.03 -23.07 20.13
C VAL A 74 7.08 -22.51 21.07
N VAL A 75 6.67 -22.10 22.27
CA VAL A 75 7.48 -21.51 23.34
C VAL A 75 7.05 -22.06 24.70
N ARG A 76 7.87 -21.92 25.73
CA ARG A 76 7.58 -22.38 27.09
C ARG A 76 6.53 -21.50 27.79
N PRO A 77 5.90 -22.01 28.87
CA PRO A 77 4.88 -21.26 29.63
C PRO A 77 5.36 -19.90 30.14
N GLU A 78 6.61 -19.78 30.55
CA GLU A 78 7.18 -18.52 31.04
C GLU A 78 7.23 -17.46 29.92
N THR A 79 7.55 -17.89 28.70
CA THR A 79 7.54 -17.00 27.53
C THR A 79 6.11 -16.60 27.15
N ILE A 80 5.14 -17.51 27.25
CA ILE A 80 3.71 -17.18 27.03
C ILE A 80 3.26 -16.10 28.01
N GLN A 81 3.64 -16.22 29.29
CA GLN A 81 3.30 -15.19 30.30
C GLN A 81 3.92 -13.83 29.95
N TRP A 82 5.18 -13.80 29.50
CA TRP A 82 5.82 -12.57 29.05
C TRP A 82 5.13 -11.97 27.83
N LEU A 83 4.75 -12.78 26.84
CA LEU A 83 4.03 -12.33 25.64
C LEU A 83 2.64 -11.77 25.98
N ALA A 84 1.96 -12.30 26.99
CA ALA A 84 0.65 -11.81 27.43
C ALA A 84 0.70 -10.35 27.90
N ASP A 85 1.76 -9.99 28.60
CA ASP A 85 1.96 -8.66 29.15
C ASP A 85 2.77 -7.74 28.21
N PHE A 86 3.22 -8.26 27.06
CA PHE A 86 4.11 -7.54 26.16
C PHE A 86 3.55 -6.20 25.73
N ARG A 87 4.37 -5.18 25.87
CA ARG A 87 4.21 -3.83 25.30
C ARG A 87 5.59 -3.33 24.90
N PHE A 88 5.71 -2.80 23.71
CA PHE A 88 6.96 -2.19 23.30
C PHE A 88 7.25 -0.96 24.14
N GLY A 89 8.36 -0.96 24.85
CA GLY A 89 8.81 0.13 25.73
C GLY A 89 10.06 0.86 25.23
N GLY A 90 10.62 0.43 24.10
CA GLY A 90 11.81 1.00 23.50
C GLY A 90 11.57 2.28 22.70
N THR A 91 12.55 2.67 21.92
CA THR A 91 12.52 3.88 21.09
C THR A 91 12.67 3.53 19.61
N ILE A 92 11.93 4.22 18.74
CA ILE A 92 12.04 4.08 17.29
C ILE A 92 12.43 5.44 16.71
N HIS A 93 13.52 5.46 15.97
CA HIS A 93 13.98 6.59 15.17
C HIS A 93 13.93 6.23 13.68
N GLY A 94 13.52 7.13 12.82
CA GLY A 94 13.45 6.83 11.40
C GLY A 94 13.35 8.06 10.51
N TYR A 95 13.51 7.82 9.22
CA TYR A 95 13.27 8.80 8.18
C TYR A 95 11.78 9.14 8.11
N ARG A 96 11.47 10.33 7.65
CA ARG A 96 10.09 10.71 7.35
C ARG A 96 9.64 10.05 6.05
N GLU A 97 8.35 9.76 5.97
CA GLU A 97 7.77 9.28 4.73
C GLU A 97 7.94 10.30 3.59
N GLY A 98 8.25 9.81 2.41
CA GLY A 98 8.58 10.64 1.25
C GLY A 98 10.06 11.00 1.11
N GLU A 99 10.89 10.79 2.15
CA GLU A 99 12.34 10.99 2.04
C GLU A 99 12.99 9.91 1.17
N THR A 100 14.08 10.28 0.52
CA THR A 100 14.85 9.34 -0.30
C THR A 100 15.89 8.61 0.53
N TYR A 101 16.11 7.34 0.21
CA TYR A 101 17.16 6.53 0.83
C TYR A 101 18.03 5.82 -0.22
N PHE A 102 19.22 5.42 0.23
CA PHE A 102 20.21 4.70 -0.58
C PHE A 102 20.54 3.34 0.08
N PRO A 103 21.07 2.36 -0.69
CA PRO A 103 21.52 1.10 -0.11
C PRO A 103 22.51 1.31 1.05
N GLY A 104 22.33 0.55 2.13
CA GLY A 104 23.15 0.64 3.33
C GLY A 104 22.82 1.79 4.28
N SER A 105 21.92 2.74 3.91
CA SER A 105 21.48 3.79 4.85
C SER A 105 20.46 3.22 5.82
N PRO A 106 20.64 3.33 7.15
CA PRO A 106 19.63 3.00 8.13
C PRO A 106 18.43 3.96 7.96
N ILE A 107 17.28 3.42 7.56
CA ILE A 107 16.04 4.20 7.41
C ILE A 107 15.18 4.19 8.65
N LEU A 108 15.41 3.22 9.54
CA LEU A 108 14.76 3.11 10.83
C LEU A 108 15.69 2.39 11.80
N VAL A 109 15.70 2.82 13.05
CA VAL A 109 16.46 2.25 14.16
C VAL A 109 15.48 1.95 15.28
N VAL A 110 15.55 0.75 15.84
CA VAL A 110 14.79 0.30 17.00
C VAL A 110 15.76 0.05 18.15
N GLU A 111 15.61 0.79 19.23
CA GLU A 111 16.38 0.66 20.47
C GLU A 111 15.49 0.09 21.57
N GLY A 112 15.96 -0.92 22.27
CA GLY A 112 15.22 -1.58 23.35
C GLY A 112 15.93 -2.82 23.83
N THR A 113 15.24 -3.65 24.60
CA THR A 113 15.78 -4.98 24.93
C THR A 113 15.74 -5.91 23.73
N PHE A 114 16.57 -6.94 23.73
CA PHE A 114 16.60 -7.92 22.64
C PHE A 114 15.22 -8.49 22.33
N ALA A 115 14.47 -8.90 23.36
CA ALA A 115 13.15 -9.48 23.15
C ALA A 115 12.14 -8.47 22.59
N GLU A 116 12.19 -7.21 23.04
CA GLU A 116 11.31 -6.15 22.52
C GLU A 116 11.60 -5.78 21.08
N ALA A 117 12.87 -5.76 20.69
CA ALA A 117 13.24 -5.36 19.34
C ALA A 117 13.04 -6.51 18.32
N VAL A 118 13.43 -7.74 18.68
CA VAL A 118 13.36 -8.88 17.75
C VAL A 118 11.93 -9.30 17.42
N ILE A 119 10.98 -9.16 18.35
CA ILE A 119 9.57 -9.52 18.11
C ILE A 119 8.89 -8.62 17.07
N LEU A 120 9.46 -7.46 16.79
CA LEU A 120 8.95 -6.52 15.80
C LEU A 120 9.59 -6.69 14.42
N GLU A 121 10.61 -7.56 14.27
CA GLU A 121 11.41 -7.67 13.04
C GLU A 121 10.54 -7.87 11.80
N THR A 122 9.76 -8.93 11.76
CA THR A 122 8.93 -9.24 10.58
C THR A 122 7.86 -8.15 10.33
N LEU A 123 7.24 -7.62 11.38
CA LEU A 123 6.27 -6.54 11.25
C LEU A 123 6.90 -5.31 10.60
N VAL A 124 8.05 -4.87 11.11
CA VAL A 124 8.79 -3.71 10.61
C VAL A 124 9.20 -3.92 9.16
N LEU A 125 9.83 -5.06 8.88
CA LEU A 125 10.37 -5.35 7.55
C LEU A 125 9.27 -5.53 6.52
N SER A 126 8.17 -6.22 6.85
CA SER A 126 7.08 -6.46 5.90
C SER A 126 6.38 -5.16 5.47
N ILE A 127 6.15 -4.25 6.43
CA ILE A 127 5.53 -2.95 6.14
C ILE A 127 6.47 -2.08 5.32
N LEU A 128 7.68 -1.83 5.81
CA LEU A 128 8.61 -0.90 5.17
C LEU A 128 9.09 -1.38 3.80
N ASN A 129 9.34 -2.68 3.64
CA ASN A 129 9.75 -3.23 2.35
C ASN A 129 8.66 -3.05 1.29
N TYR A 130 7.42 -3.41 1.59
CA TYR A 130 6.33 -3.32 0.63
C TYR A 130 5.97 -1.86 0.30
N ASP A 131 5.70 -1.06 1.31
CA ASP A 131 5.27 0.33 1.13
C ASP A 131 6.36 1.17 0.44
N SER A 132 7.63 1.00 0.84
CA SER A 132 8.75 1.70 0.20
C SER A 132 9.01 1.23 -1.24
N ALA A 133 8.79 -0.05 -1.55
CA ALA A 133 8.91 -0.54 -2.92
C ALA A 133 7.86 0.10 -3.83
N VAL A 134 6.59 0.19 -3.36
CA VAL A 134 5.50 0.84 -4.09
C VAL A 134 5.76 2.34 -4.24
N ALA A 135 6.10 3.05 -3.15
CA ALA A 135 6.41 4.47 -3.20
C ALA A 135 7.58 4.77 -4.14
N SER A 136 8.61 3.92 -4.11
CA SER A 136 9.77 4.04 -5.01
C SER A 136 9.41 3.84 -6.49
N ALA A 137 8.48 2.96 -6.82
CA ALA A 137 7.96 2.80 -8.17
C ALA A 137 7.09 4.01 -8.57
N ALA A 138 6.19 4.43 -7.69
CA ALA A 138 5.28 5.56 -7.89
C ALA A 138 6.04 6.88 -8.11
N ALA A 139 7.11 7.14 -7.36
CA ALA A 139 7.94 8.35 -7.52
C ALA A 139 8.52 8.48 -8.93
N ARG A 140 8.84 7.38 -9.60
CA ARG A 140 9.32 7.40 -10.99
C ARG A 140 8.20 7.71 -11.98
N MET A 141 7.01 7.19 -11.72
CA MET A 141 5.82 7.52 -12.50
C MET A 141 5.47 9.00 -12.36
N VAL A 142 5.54 9.56 -11.15
CA VAL A 142 5.33 10.98 -10.89
C VAL A 142 6.36 11.83 -11.64
N SER A 143 7.65 11.47 -11.59
CA SER A 143 8.69 12.16 -12.35
C SER A 143 8.43 12.15 -13.87
N ALA A 144 7.96 11.02 -14.41
CA ALA A 144 7.65 10.89 -15.83
C ALA A 144 6.36 11.64 -16.22
N ALA A 145 5.38 11.70 -15.33
CA ALA A 145 4.12 12.39 -15.58
C ALA A 145 4.25 13.92 -15.58
N GLY A 146 5.27 14.47 -14.90
CA GLY A 146 5.45 15.91 -14.74
C GLY A 146 4.27 16.54 -14.01
N SER A 147 3.56 17.46 -14.66
CA SER A 147 2.39 18.14 -14.08
C SER A 147 1.06 17.36 -14.21
N ARG A 148 1.07 16.20 -14.86
CA ARG A 148 -0.15 15.40 -15.05
C ARG A 148 -0.50 14.65 -13.78
N PRO A 149 -1.77 14.71 -13.31
CA PRO A 149 -2.18 13.95 -12.12
C PRO A 149 -2.15 12.45 -12.41
N LEU A 150 -1.76 11.68 -11.41
CA LEU A 150 -1.77 10.22 -11.44
C LEU A 150 -2.80 9.70 -10.43
N ALA A 151 -3.51 8.63 -10.81
CA ALA A 151 -4.40 7.90 -9.93
C ALA A 151 -3.95 6.45 -9.78
N GLU A 152 -3.92 5.95 -8.56
CA GLU A 152 -3.61 4.57 -8.26
C GLU A 152 -4.88 3.70 -8.47
N MET A 153 -4.78 2.64 -9.26
CA MET A 153 -5.90 1.75 -9.58
C MET A 153 -5.51 0.26 -9.52
N GLY A 154 -4.54 -0.08 -8.68
CA GLY A 154 -3.94 -1.41 -8.59
C GLY A 154 -4.65 -2.40 -7.65
N SER A 155 -5.80 -2.09 -7.09
CA SER A 155 -6.48 -2.94 -6.08
C SER A 155 -6.71 -4.39 -6.52
N ARG A 156 -6.85 -4.65 -7.82
CA ARG A 156 -7.00 -6.00 -8.39
C ARG A 156 -5.66 -6.71 -8.65
N ARG A 157 -4.53 -6.10 -8.32
CA ARG A 157 -3.17 -6.57 -8.62
C ARG A 157 -2.37 -6.92 -7.37
N ALA A 158 -2.97 -6.78 -6.19
CA ALA A 158 -2.37 -7.10 -4.91
C ALA A 158 -3.41 -7.79 -4.00
N GLN A 159 -2.93 -8.40 -2.93
CA GLN A 159 -3.79 -8.88 -1.85
C GLN A 159 -4.58 -7.69 -1.25
N GLU A 160 -5.83 -7.89 -0.84
CA GLU A 160 -6.77 -6.81 -0.52
C GLU A 160 -6.26 -5.81 0.53
N ARG A 161 -5.57 -6.28 1.57
CA ARG A 161 -4.97 -5.38 2.58
C ARG A 161 -3.69 -4.72 2.09
N ALA A 162 -2.89 -5.43 1.29
CA ALA A 162 -1.72 -4.86 0.65
C ALA A 162 -2.10 -3.76 -0.36
N ALA A 163 -3.22 -3.91 -1.06
CA ALA A 163 -3.73 -2.87 -1.97
C ALA A 163 -4.02 -1.55 -1.25
N VAL A 164 -4.52 -1.59 -0.01
CA VAL A 164 -4.75 -0.40 0.82
C VAL A 164 -3.43 0.30 1.16
N GLY A 165 -2.40 -0.47 1.56
CA GLY A 165 -1.05 0.05 1.78
C GLY A 165 -0.41 0.63 0.50
N ALA A 166 -0.59 -0.06 -0.64
CA ALA A 166 -0.10 0.41 -1.93
C ALA A 166 -0.69 1.76 -2.34
N ALA A 167 -2.00 1.94 -2.17
CA ALA A 167 -2.68 3.20 -2.45
C ALA A 167 -2.09 4.36 -1.63
N ARG A 168 -1.86 4.13 -0.33
CA ARG A 168 -1.23 5.11 0.55
C ARG A 168 0.21 5.42 0.13
N ALA A 169 1.00 4.40 -0.15
CA ALA A 169 2.39 4.57 -0.57
C ALA A 169 2.53 5.34 -1.90
N ALA A 170 1.62 5.09 -2.86
CA ALA A 170 1.55 5.85 -4.10
C ALA A 170 1.18 7.32 -3.85
N TYR A 171 0.24 7.59 -2.94
CA TYR A 171 -0.15 8.95 -2.56
C TYR A 171 1.01 9.72 -1.89
N ILE A 172 1.75 9.08 -0.98
CA ILE A 172 2.98 9.65 -0.38
C ILE A 172 3.99 10.06 -1.46
N ALA A 173 4.11 9.25 -2.52
CA ALA A 173 5.02 9.52 -3.62
C ALA A 173 4.53 10.58 -4.61
N GLY A 174 3.29 11.10 -4.47
CA GLY A 174 2.76 12.18 -5.27
C GLY A 174 1.63 11.81 -6.24
N PHE A 175 1.01 10.65 -6.12
CA PHE A 175 -0.26 10.36 -6.80
C PHE A 175 -1.37 11.26 -6.24
N ALA A 176 -2.27 11.72 -7.09
CA ALA A 176 -3.33 12.65 -6.70
C ALA A 176 -4.55 11.96 -6.08
N ALA A 177 -4.79 10.70 -6.43
CA ALA A 177 -5.98 9.95 -6.02
C ALA A 177 -5.75 8.44 -6.08
N THR A 178 -6.70 7.69 -5.53
CA THR A 178 -6.78 6.23 -5.65
C THR A 178 -8.20 5.77 -5.99
N SER A 179 -8.32 4.58 -6.56
CA SER A 179 -9.62 3.90 -6.67
C SER A 179 -10.01 3.10 -5.42
N ASN A 180 -9.10 2.99 -4.44
CA ASN A 180 -9.30 2.19 -3.24
C ASN A 180 -10.08 2.95 -2.17
N LEU A 181 -11.35 2.58 -1.98
CA LEU A 181 -12.23 3.26 -1.03
C LEU A 181 -11.76 3.15 0.42
N GLU A 182 -11.15 2.03 0.82
CA GLU A 182 -10.66 1.85 2.19
C GLU A 182 -9.44 2.74 2.47
N ALA A 183 -8.57 2.96 1.50
CA ALA A 183 -7.49 3.92 1.62
C ALA A 183 -8.03 5.36 1.74
N GLY A 184 -9.06 5.70 0.98
CA GLY A 184 -9.75 6.99 1.10
C GLY A 184 -10.37 7.18 2.48
N ARG A 185 -11.09 6.17 2.98
CA ARG A 185 -11.74 6.21 4.30
C ARG A 185 -10.72 6.34 5.45
N THR A 186 -9.62 5.59 5.36
CA THR A 186 -8.63 5.50 6.46
C THR A 186 -7.73 6.73 6.53
N TRP A 187 -7.30 7.26 5.39
CA TRP A 187 -6.28 8.33 5.34
C TRP A 187 -6.72 9.60 4.62
N GLY A 188 -7.99 9.71 4.25
CA GLY A 188 -8.49 10.91 3.57
C GLY A 188 -7.93 11.10 2.15
N ILE A 189 -7.41 10.05 1.51
CA ILE A 189 -6.91 10.12 0.15
C ILE A 189 -8.09 10.36 -0.80
N PRO A 190 -8.00 11.33 -1.71
CA PRO A 190 -9.06 11.53 -2.71
C PRO A 190 -9.33 10.24 -3.48
N THR A 191 -10.61 9.87 -3.58
CA THR A 191 -10.99 8.67 -4.34
C THR A 191 -11.60 9.05 -5.66
N MET A 192 -11.30 8.25 -6.68
CA MET A 192 -11.90 8.38 -7.99
C MET A 192 -12.19 7.02 -8.60
N GLY A 193 -13.10 7.00 -9.55
CA GLY A 193 -13.44 5.83 -10.33
C GLY A 193 -14.09 6.23 -11.64
N THR A 194 -14.13 5.28 -12.56
CA THR A 194 -14.81 5.40 -13.85
C THR A 194 -15.79 4.23 -14.00
N ALA A 195 -16.13 3.83 -15.20
CA ALA A 195 -16.86 2.61 -15.47
C ALA A 195 -15.92 1.49 -15.91
N ALA A 196 -16.40 0.25 -15.89
CA ALA A 196 -15.79 -0.89 -16.55
C ALA A 196 -16.55 -1.20 -17.86
N HIS A 197 -15.92 -1.93 -18.79
CA HIS A 197 -16.53 -2.36 -20.04
C HIS A 197 -17.87 -3.10 -19.82
N SER A 198 -18.00 -3.85 -18.71
CA SER A 198 -19.25 -4.52 -18.34
C SER A 198 -20.43 -3.57 -18.15
N PHE A 199 -20.19 -2.31 -17.76
CA PHE A 199 -21.24 -1.31 -17.65
C PHE A 199 -21.75 -0.90 -19.04
N THR A 200 -20.84 -0.68 -19.99
CA THR A 200 -21.22 -0.40 -21.38
C THR A 200 -21.99 -1.57 -22.00
N LEU A 201 -21.49 -2.80 -21.77
CA LEU A 201 -22.10 -4.03 -22.30
C LEU A 201 -23.45 -4.39 -21.64
N LEU A 202 -23.81 -3.77 -20.52
CA LEU A 202 -25.11 -3.94 -19.87
C LEU A 202 -26.24 -3.21 -20.64
N HIS A 203 -25.91 -2.17 -21.41
CA HIS A 203 -26.85 -1.35 -22.15
C HIS A 203 -26.95 -1.82 -23.60
N ASP A 204 -28.05 -1.46 -24.27
CA ASP A 204 -28.27 -1.83 -25.67
C ASP A 204 -27.37 -1.05 -26.64
N SER A 205 -26.82 0.10 -26.17
CA SER A 205 -25.86 0.89 -26.93
C SER A 205 -24.86 1.61 -26.01
N GLU A 206 -23.75 2.01 -26.58
CA GLU A 206 -22.72 2.80 -25.86
C GLU A 206 -23.23 4.20 -25.51
N GLU A 207 -24.10 4.78 -26.38
CA GLU A 207 -24.76 6.05 -26.15
C GLU A 207 -25.66 6.02 -24.91
N GLU A 208 -26.43 4.94 -24.74
CA GLU A 208 -27.28 4.75 -23.55
C GLU A 208 -26.44 4.59 -22.28
N ALA A 209 -25.35 3.85 -22.35
CA ALA A 209 -24.42 3.71 -21.22
C ALA A 209 -23.83 5.06 -20.80
N PHE A 210 -23.36 5.85 -21.77
CA PHE A 210 -22.80 7.18 -21.49
C PHE A 210 -23.85 8.15 -20.95
N ALA A 211 -25.04 8.16 -21.52
CA ALA A 211 -26.15 8.98 -21.03
C ALA A 211 -26.54 8.62 -19.59
N ALA A 212 -26.61 7.32 -19.27
CA ALA A 212 -26.89 6.84 -17.92
C ALA A 212 -25.79 7.25 -16.92
N GLN A 213 -24.52 7.14 -17.30
CA GLN A 213 -23.41 7.55 -16.45
C GLN A 213 -23.39 9.07 -16.22
N VAL A 214 -23.60 9.86 -17.26
CA VAL A 214 -23.68 11.32 -17.16
C VAL A 214 -24.87 11.76 -16.30
N ALA A 215 -26.02 11.10 -16.44
CA ALA A 215 -27.18 11.37 -15.60
C ALA A 215 -26.93 11.10 -14.11
N ALA A 216 -26.17 10.04 -13.79
CA ALA A 216 -25.86 9.65 -12.42
C ALA A 216 -24.75 10.47 -11.78
N LEU A 217 -23.69 10.80 -12.53
CA LEU A 217 -22.43 11.35 -12.01
C LEU A 217 -22.16 12.80 -12.49
N GLY A 218 -22.97 13.32 -13.37
CA GLY A 218 -22.78 14.61 -14.01
C GLY A 218 -21.85 14.57 -15.23
N PRO A 219 -21.83 15.63 -16.06
CA PRO A 219 -21.03 15.68 -17.28
C PRO A 219 -19.52 15.67 -17.02
N GLY A 220 -19.08 16.11 -15.84
CA GLY A 220 -17.67 16.08 -15.44
C GLY A 220 -17.09 14.68 -15.17
N THR A 221 -17.87 13.61 -15.38
CA THR A 221 -17.40 12.22 -15.23
C THR A 221 -16.38 11.83 -16.31
N THR A 222 -15.70 10.71 -16.10
CA THR A 222 -14.80 10.12 -17.09
C THR A 222 -15.49 8.96 -17.79
N LEU A 223 -15.63 9.01 -19.11
CA LEU A 223 -16.26 7.98 -19.91
C LEU A 223 -15.25 7.02 -20.53
N LEU A 224 -15.51 5.71 -20.45
CA LEU A 224 -14.66 4.64 -20.98
C LEU A 224 -15.02 4.40 -22.44
N VAL A 225 -14.13 4.75 -23.37
CA VAL A 225 -14.44 4.85 -24.81
C VAL A 225 -13.86 3.73 -25.67
N ASP A 226 -13.22 2.73 -25.06
CA ASP A 226 -12.54 1.65 -25.78
C ASP A 226 -13.26 0.30 -25.66
N THR A 227 -14.58 0.31 -25.40
CA THR A 227 -15.38 -0.93 -25.40
C THR A 227 -15.55 -1.46 -26.82
N PHE A 228 -15.68 -0.57 -27.80
CA PHE A 228 -15.82 -0.89 -29.22
C PHE A 228 -14.77 -0.13 -30.06
N ASP A 229 -15.19 0.78 -30.92
CA ASP A 229 -14.29 1.64 -31.68
C ASP A 229 -14.00 2.92 -30.91
N ILE A 230 -12.73 3.22 -30.68
CA ILE A 230 -12.31 4.34 -29.81
C ILE A 230 -12.73 5.70 -30.41
N ALA A 231 -12.56 5.90 -31.72
CA ALA A 231 -12.89 7.19 -32.35
C ALA A 231 -14.40 7.49 -32.23
N THR A 232 -15.21 6.51 -32.56
CA THR A 232 -16.66 6.57 -32.39
C THR A 232 -17.08 6.75 -30.94
N GLY A 233 -16.41 6.04 -30.03
CA GLY A 233 -16.62 6.16 -28.58
C GLY A 233 -16.35 7.57 -28.05
N VAL A 234 -15.30 8.23 -28.53
CA VAL A 234 -14.99 9.62 -28.18
C VAL A 234 -16.07 10.57 -28.70
N GLU A 235 -16.53 10.43 -29.95
CA GLU A 235 -17.61 11.24 -30.51
C GLU A 235 -18.90 11.11 -29.69
N ARG A 236 -19.26 9.87 -29.30
CA ARG A 236 -20.40 9.55 -28.45
C ARG A 236 -20.27 10.14 -27.04
N ALA A 237 -19.09 10.06 -26.46
CA ALA A 237 -18.79 10.63 -25.14
C ALA A 237 -18.97 12.16 -25.15
N VAL A 238 -18.44 12.83 -26.17
CA VAL A 238 -18.63 14.29 -26.37
C VAL A 238 -20.09 14.63 -26.59
N ALA A 239 -20.81 13.84 -27.37
CA ALA A 239 -22.25 14.06 -27.58
C ALA A 239 -23.07 13.91 -26.30
N ALA A 240 -22.75 12.91 -25.47
CA ALA A 240 -23.46 12.63 -24.23
C ALA A 240 -23.20 13.66 -23.11
N ALA A 241 -21.97 14.12 -22.94
CA ALA A 241 -21.58 15.01 -21.85
C ALA A 241 -21.46 16.49 -22.27
N GLY A 242 -21.36 16.77 -23.58
CA GLY A 242 -21.16 18.11 -24.12
C GLY A 242 -19.83 18.75 -23.66
N PRO A 243 -19.78 20.11 -23.64
CA PRO A 243 -18.56 20.83 -23.25
C PRO A 243 -18.14 20.63 -21.78
N GLY A 244 -18.96 19.97 -20.98
CA GLY A 244 -18.68 19.63 -19.59
C GLY A 244 -17.99 18.29 -19.40
N LEU A 245 -17.66 17.57 -20.48
CA LEU A 245 -16.97 16.26 -20.39
C LEU A 245 -15.68 16.36 -19.60
N GLY A 246 -15.59 15.61 -18.50
CA GLY A 246 -14.44 15.65 -17.63
C GLY A 246 -13.19 15.01 -18.26
N ALA A 247 -13.34 13.79 -18.78
CA ALA A 247 -12.28 13.07 -19.48
C ALA A 247 -12.83 11.86 -20.25
N VAL A 248 -12.02 11.34 -21.16
CA VAL A 248 -12.19 9.98 -21.70
C VAL A 248 -11.11 9.06 -21.15
N ARG A 249 -11.43 7.78 -20.97
CA ARG A 249 -10.52 6.74 -20.56
C ARG A 249 -10.32 5.73 -21.68
N ILE A 250 -9.06 5.42 -21.93
CA ILE A 250 -8.62 4.34 -22.81
C ILE A 250 -7.88 3.33 -21.92
N ASP A 251 -8.34 2.08 -21.86
CA ASP A 251 -7.86 1.03 -20.95
C ASP A 251 -7.03 -0.04 -21.65
N SER A 252 -7.15 -0.12 -22.97
CA SER A 252 -6.55 -1.16 -23.82
C SER A 252 -5.77 -0.56 -24.98
N VAL A 253 -5.13 -1.42 -25.79
CA VAL A 253 -4.33 -1.12 -26.98
C VAL A 253 -3.00 -0.40 -26.73
N ASP A 254 -2.33 0.08 -27.79
CA ASP A 254 -1.13 0.91 -27.70
C ASP A 254 -1.50 2.33 -27.23
N LEU A 255 -1.44 2.55 -25.90
CA LEU A 255 -1.87 3.79 -25.28
C LEU A 255 -1.17 5.05 -25.82
N PRO A 256 0.17 5.08 -26.03
CA PRO A 256 0.86 6.23 -26.61
C PRO A 256 0.28 6.65 -27.97
N VAL A 257 0.02 5.67 -28.85
CA VAL A 257 -0.53 5.91 -30.17
C VAL A 257 -1.96 6.42 -30.08
N GLN A 258 -2.82 5.75 -29.30
CA GLN A 258 -4.22 6.10 -29.19
C GLN A 258 -4.46 7.45 -28.49
N VAL A 259 -3.70 7.76 -27.46
CA VAL A 259 -3.79 9.07 -26.79
C VAL A 259 -3.41 10.20 -27.73
N ALA A 260 -2.42 10.00 -28.61
CA ALA A 260 -2.07 10.99 -29.63
C ALA A 260 -3.21 11.18 -30.65
N ALA A 261 -3.83 10.09 -31.13
CA ALA A 261 -4.95 10.15 -32.08
C ALA A 261 -6.20 10.82 -31.50
N VAL A 262 -6.55 10.51 -30.26
CA VAL A 262 -7.74 11.12 -29.58
C VAL A 262 -7.54 12.60 -29.27
N ARG A 263 -6.29 13.08 -29.17
CA ARG A 263 -5.99 14.51 -28.94
C ARG A 263 -5.96 15.36 -30.20
N ALA A 264 -5.82 14.76 -31.35
CA ALA A 264 -5.82 15.42 -32.66
C ALA A 264 -7.23 15.79 -33.11
#